data_d59598b6633e16f70dd96d64f3b4e44b
#
_entry.id   d59598b6633e16f70dd96d64f3b4e44b
#
_cell.length_a   1.000
_cell.length_b   1.000
_cell.length_c   1.000
_cell.angle_alpha   90.00
_cell.angle_beta   90.00
_cell.angle_gamma   90.00
#
_symmetry.space_group_name_H-M   'P 1'
#
loop_
_entity.id
_entity.type
_entity.pdbx_description
1 polymer ?
#
loop_
_entity_poly.entity_id
_entity_poly.type
_entity_poly.pdbx_seq_one_letter_code
_entity_poly.pdbx_strand_id
1 'polypeptide(L)'
;MPLANAENILKLLYFYNPWWRNGLIPEEFIKPVKRLAYFEAFRLFTHPDLRRYVILSGARRVGKTTLLYQMIDQLLRQGVAAQKILYISFDHPLLKFSTMEEILRIYGANVLPADESYLFLDEIQYASDWEKWLKVFYDTRPGLRIAATGSASPVLVQGSSESGVGRWGVIPVPTLSFYEYCELLQISERPKLDAKIKPTALVELERHELSELMHRLAPLQTHFHRYLTVGGFPELALSKDDYYVQRILREDVVDKVLKRDIPSLFNIRNVAVLEKVFLYLCFHSANIINVTTMSKELEHTSTITVSNYMEYLEQANLIYISYPVQIAGKKILKAKPKVYIADAAIRNAVLMLDQVLTDPEEMGIMVETSVFKHLTTFYHQVNTSVGYYRQPTGTEKEIDIVVELPQGQILAEVKYRENASVKENDAIIEMSKKDAQIIASLVITKRMEDYGVIDYSTRIPVMRIPAHAFLYLLGHAEKHHDVTSGSS
;
A
#
# COMPACT_ATOMS: atom_id res chain seq x y z
N MET A 1 10.95 -34.80 -17.04
CA MET A 1 9.58 -34.31 -17.28
C MET A 1 9.53 -33.85 -18.73
N PRO A 2 8.49 -34.15 -19.52
CA PRO A 2 8.41 -33.61 -20.88
C PRO A 2 8.35 -32.09 -20.77
N LEU A 3 9.27 -31.43 -21.50
CA LEU A 3 9.26 -30.01 -21.75
C LEU A 3 7.84 -29.58 -22.17
N ALA A 4 7.33 -28.45 -21.65
CA ALA A 4 6.00 -27.97 -22.02
C ALA A 4 5.92 -27.89 -23.55
N ASN A 5 5.04 -28.69 -24.15
CA ASN A 5 4.89 -28.70 -25.60
C ASN A 5 4.35 -27.32 -26.04
N ALA A 6 4.93 -26.74 -27.10
CA ALA A 6 4.51 -25.44 -27.65
C ALA A 6 3.00 -25.36 -27.92
N GLU A 7 2.38 -26.49 -28.31
CA GLU A 7 0.93 -26.59 -28.50
C GLU A 7 0.15 -26.38 -27.19
N ASN A 8 0.62 -26.92 -26.07
CA ASN A 8 -0.02 -26.77 -24.79
C ASN A 8 0.12 -25.34 -24.27
N ILE A 9 1.27 -24.72 -24.47
CA ILE A 9 1.47 -23.30 -24.15
C ILE A 9 0.52 -22.47 -25.01
N LEU A 10 0.42 -22.65 -26.27
CA LEU A 10 -0.46 -21.93 -27.18
C LEU A 10 -1.94 -22.07 -26.78
N LYS A 11 -2.41 -23.28 -26.47
CA LYS A 11 -3.78 -23.52 -25.95
C LYS A 11 -4.04 -22.71 -24.66
N LEU A 12 -3.05 -22.67 -23.77
CA LEU A 12 -3.13 -21.91 -22.51
C LEU A 12 -3.16 -20.41 -22.75
N LEU A 13 -2.37 -19.89 -23.72
CA LEU A 13 -2.43 -18.47 -24.09
C LEU A 13 -3.82 -18.10 -24.63
N TYR A 14 -4.44 -18.94 -25.47
CA TYR A 14 -5.82 -18.72 -25.94
C TYR A 14 -6.85 -18.77 -24.79
N PHE A 15 -6.62 -19.59 -23.78
CA PHE A 15 -7.47 -19.67 -22.59
C PHE A 15 -7.39 -18.39 -21.74
N TYR A 16 -6.18 -17.89 -21.52
CA TYR A 16 -5.98 -16.67 -20.71
C TYR A 16 -6.33 -15.37 -21.46
N ASN A 17 -6.42 -15.40 -22.80
CA ASN A 17 -6.65 -14.22 -23.63
C ASN A 17 -7.95 -14.37 -24.48
N PRO A 18 -9.13 -14.51 -23.84
CA PRO A 18 -10.39 -14.74 -24.55
C PRO A 18 -10.76 -13.60 -25.52
N TRP A 19 -10.29 -12.36 -25.26
CA TRP A 19 -10.51 -11.20 -26.12
C TRP A 19 -9.89 -11.36 -27.52
N TRP A 20 -8.96 -12.28 -27.74
CA TRP A 20 -8.46 -12.56 -29.07
C TRP A 20 -9.54 -13.09 -30.02
N ARG A 21 -10.64 -13.64 -29.47
CA ARG A 21 -11.76 -14.20 -30.23
C ARG A 21 -12.89 -13.20 -30.45
N ASN A 22 -13.25 -12.45 -29.40
CA ASN A 22 -14.45 -11.61 -29.38
C ASN A 22 -14.19 -10.14 -29.10
N GLY A 23 -12.94 -9.74 -28.82
CA GLY A 23 -12.56 -8.37 -28.50
C GLY A 23 -12.99 -7.88 -27.10
N LEU A 24 -13.50 -8.77 -26.25
CA LEU A 24 -14.07 -8.42 -24.96
C LEU A 24 -13.40 -9.19 -23.81
N ILE A 25 -13.30 -8.55 -22.67
CA ILE A 25 -12.96 -9.22 -21.41
C ILE A 25 -14.20 -9.92 -20.85
N PRO A 26 -14.09 -11.13 -20.27
CA PRO A 26 -15.19 -11.79 -19.59
C PRO A 26 -15.74 -10.93 -18.45
N GLU A 27 -17.08 -10.93 -18.29
CA GLU A 27 -17.79 -10.07 -17.33
C GLU A 27 -17.31 -10.27 -15.89
N GLU A 28 -16.94 -11.49 -15.52
CA GLU A 28 -16.43 -11.80 -14.17
C GLU A 28 -15.15 -11.04 -13.81
N PHE A 29 -14.35 -10.63 -14.80
CA PHE A 29 -13.12 -9.84 -14.60
C PHE A 29 -13.35 -8.33 -14.68
N ILE A 30 -14.52 -7.89 -15.18
CA ILE A 30 -14.88 -6.47 -15.26
C ILE A 30 -15.29 -6.01 -13.86
N LYS A 31 -14.45 -5.17 -13.24
CA LYS A 31 -14.75 -4.51 -11.96
C LYS A 31 -14.88 -3.01 -12.18
N PRO A 32 -16.07 -2.41 -11.92
CA PRO A 32 -16.36 -1.02 -12.30
C PRO A 32 -15.53 0.00 -11.49
N VAL A 33 -15.25 -0.30 -10.23
CA VAL A 33 -14.50 0.60 -9.35
C VAL A 33 -13.01 0.44 -9.60
N LYS A 34 -12.37 1.53 -10.00
CA LYS A 34 -10.92 1.60 -10.24
C LYS A 34 -10.23 2.10 -8.99
N ARG A 35 -9.15 1.41 -8.60
CA ARG A 35 -8.30 1.81 -7.49
C ARG A 35 -7.46 3.05 -7.83
N LEU A 36 -6.98 3.77 -6.79
CA LEU A 36 -6.11 4.93 -7.00
C LEU A 36 -4.85 4.54 -7.79
N ALA A 37 -4.22 3.42 -7.44
CA ALA A 37 -3.07 2.88 -8.16
C ALA A 37 -3.31 2.60 -9.66
N TYR A 38 -4.57 2.37 -10.09
CA TYR A 38 -4.90 2.19 -11.50
C TYR A 38 -4.57 3.44 -12.33
N PHE A 39 -4.93 4.61 -11.84
CA PHE A 39 -4.76 5.85 -12.60
C PHE A 39 -3.29 6.16 -12.82
N GLU A 40 -2.46 5.98 -11.82
CA GLU A 40 -1.01 6.12 -11.92
C GLU A 40 -0.41 5.09 -12.87
N ALA A 41 -0.75 3.81 -12.67
CA ALA A 41 -0.25 2.71 -13.48
C ALA A 41 -0.60 2.90 -14.96
N PHE A 42 -1.85 3.22 -15.26
CA PHE A 42 -2.30 3.38 -16.64
C PHE A 42 -1.66 4.60 -17.31
N ARG A 43 -1.53 5.72 -16.58
CA ARG A 43 -0.85 6.93 -17.06
C ARG A 43 0.62 6.65 -17.42
N LEU A 44 1.36 5.97 -16.52
CA LEU A 44 2.76 5.62 -16.78
C LEU A 44 2.89 4.61 -17.92
N PHE A 45 2.01 3.62 -17.98
CA PHE A 45 2.02 2.56 -18.97
C PHE A 45 1.76 3.07 -20.40
N THR A 46 0.88 4.05 -20.55
CA THR A 46 0.47 4.62 -21.85
C THR A 46 1.16 5.94 -22.18
N HIS A 47 2.12 6.39 -21.33
CA HIS A 47 2.78 7.68 -21.53
C HIS A 47 3.47 7.74 -22.91
N PRO A 48 3.19 8.75 -23.75
CA PRO A 48 3.71 8.81 -25.11
C PRO A 48 5.23 8.96 -25.16
N ASP A 49 5.80 9.84 -24.32
CA ASP A 49 7.21 10.24 -24.38
C ASP A 49 8.08 9.51 -23.35
N LEU A 50 7.47 8.96 -22.30
CA LEU A 50 8.19 8.28 -21.23
C LEU A 50 7.97 6.77 -21.33
N ARG A 51 8.95 6.07 -21.87
CA ARG A 51 8.91 4.61 -21.90
C ARG A 51 9.36 4.04 -20.56
N ARG A 52 8.43 3.44 -19.84
CA ARG A 52 8.66 2.70 -18.59
C ARG A 52 7.77 1.47 -18.57
N TYR A 53 8.32 0.34 -18.15
CA TYR A 53 7.50 -0.79 -17.74
C TYR A 53 6.88 -0.49 -16.38
N VAL A 54 5.70 -1.01 -16.12
CA VAL A 54 4.98 -0.79 -14.87
C VAL A 54 4.99 -2.09 -14.07
N ILE A 55 5.36 -2.01 -12.79
CA ILE A 55 5.32 -3.16 -11.89
C ILE A 55 4.41 -2.81 -10.71
N LEU A 56 3.28 -3.49 -10.62
CA LEU A 56 2.32 -3.38 -9.51
C LEU A 56 2.79 -4.27 -8.36
N SER A 57 3.20 -3.66 -7.25
CA SER A 57 3.69 -4.36 -6.07
C SER A 57 2.71 -4.21 -4.90
N GLY A 58 2.40 -5.28 -4.21
CA GLY A 58 1.50 -5.24 -3.06
C GLY A 58 1.16 -6.63 -2.53
N ALA A 59 0.56 -6.69 -1.34
CA ALA A 59 0.17 -7.93 -0.69
C ALA A 59 -0.73 -8.81 -1.58
N ARG A 60 -0.88 -10.08 -1.21
CA ARG A 60 -1.89 -10.95 -1.83
C ARG A 60 -3.29 -10.37 -1.62
N ARG A 61 -4.20 -10.61 -2.58
CA ARG A 61 -5.63 -10.23 -2.53
C ARG A 61 -5.93 -8.72 -2.48
N VAL A 62 -4.94 -7.84 -2.75
CA VAL A 62 -5.18 -6.38 -2.86
C VAL A 62 -5.75 -5.93 -4.21
N GLY A 63 -5.91 -6.86 -5.17
CA GLY A 63 -6.54 -6.59 -6.46
C GLY A 63 -5.58 -6.28 -7.62
N LYS A 64 -4.30 -6.63 -7.54
CA LYS A 64 -3.31 -6.39 -8.62
C LYS A 64 -3.73 -6.97 -9.97
N THR A 65 -4.17 -8.23 -10.00
CA THR A 65 -4.68 -8.90 -11.21
C THR A 65 -5.90 -8.17 -11.79
N THR A 66 -6.79 -7.68 -10.91
CA THR A 66 -7.94 -6.86 -11.34
C THR A 66 -7.51 -5.58 -12.03
N LEU A 67 -6.45 -4.92 -11.53
CA LEU A 67 -5.88 -3.73 -12.18
C LEU A 67 -5.36 -4.05 -13.59
N LEU A 68 -4.68 -5.20 -13.78
CA LEU A 68 -4.26 -5.61 -15.13
C LEU A 68 -5.46 -5.78 -16.06
N TYR A 69 -6.53 -6.47 -15.63
CA TYR A 69 -7.73 -6.63 -16.47
C TYR A 69 -8.41 -5.29 -16.76
N GLN A 70 -8.46 -4.36 -15.81
CA GLN A 70 -8.99 -3.02 -16.04
C GLN A 70 -8.15 -2.22 -17.04
N MET A 71 -6.82 -2.39 -17.03
CA MET A 71 -5.93 -1.77 -18.02
C MET A 71 -6.14 -2.39 -19.42
N ILE A 72 -6.30 -3.71 -19.50
CA ILE A 72 -6.61 -4.43 -20.75
C ILE A 72 -7.97 -3.96 -21.32
N ASP A 73 -9.02 -3.91 -20.49
CA ASP A 73 -10.35 -3.41 -20.90
C ASP A 73 -10.27 -1.99 -21.47
N GLN A 74 -9.51 -1.13 -20.80
CA GLN A 74 -9.34 0.25 -21.25
C GLN A 74 -8.63 0.34 -22.62
N LEU A 75 -7.59 -0.48 -22.87
CA LEU A 75 -6.91 -0.53 -24.16
C LEU A 75 -7.85 -1.04 -25.28
N LEU A 76 -8.63 -2.09 -25.02
CA LEU A 76 -9.62 -2.60 -25.96
C LEU A 76 -10.67 -1.53 -26.32
N ARG A 77 -11.18 -0.79 -25.33
CA ARG A 77 -12.11 0.34 -25.52
C ARG A 77 -11.48 1.50 -26.29
N GLN A 78 -10.18 1.69 -26.22
CA GLN A 78 -9.41 2.66 -27.00
C GLN A 78 -9.12 2.20 -28.44
N GLY A 79 -9.57 0.99 -28.81
CA GLY A 79 -9.42 0.46 -30.16
C GLY A 79 -8.08 -0.25 -30.41
N VAL A 80 -7.32 -0.59 -29.38
CA VAL A 80 -6.12 -1.43 -29.53
C VAL A 80 -6.55 -2.81 -30.01
N ALA A 81 -5.93 -3.31 -31.10
CA ALA A 81 -6.24 -4.62 -31.64
C ALA A 81 -6.03 -5.72 -30.57
N ALA A 82 -7.04 -6.54 -30.35
CA ALA A 82 -7.07 -7.53 -29.28
C ALA A 82 -5.86 -8.48 -29.31
N GLN A 83 -5.39 -8.85 -30.51
CA GLN A 83 -4.22 -9.69 -30.70
C GLN A 83 -2.91 -9.03 -30.27
N LYS A 84 -2.83 -7.69 -30.17
CA LYS A 84 -1.67 -6.96 -29.62
C LYS A 84 -1.59 -7.04 -28.10
N ILE A 85 -2.61 -7.54 -27.42
CA ILE A 85 -2.69 -7.61 -25.95
C ILE A 85 -2.51 -9.04 -25.49
N LEU A 86 -1.39 -9.32 -24.81
CA LEU A 86 -1.06 -10.63 -24.28
C LEU A 86 -1.02 -10.59 -22.75
N TYR A 87 -1.87 -11.39 -22.10
CA TYR A 87 -1.83 -11.65 -20.65
C TYR A 87 -1.26 -13.03 -20.37
N ILE A 88 -0.38 -13.12 -19.38
CA ILE A 88 0.29 -14.34 -18.93
C ILE A 88 0.26 -14.38 -17.41
N SER A 89 -0.18 -15.50 -16.81
CA SER A 89 -0.03 -15.74 -15.36
C SER A 89 1.04 -16.80 -15.11
N PHE A 90 2.12 -16.40 -14.43
CA PHE A 90 3.23 -17.30 -14.06
C PHE A 90 2.93 -18.17 -12.84
N ASP A 91 1.76 -18.05 -12.24
CA ASP A 91 1.29 -18.98 -11.21
C ASP A 91 0.91 -20.35 -11.80
N HIS A 92 0.66 -20.42 -13.10
CA HIS A 92 0.33 -21.68 -13.79
C HIS A 92 1.57 -22.59 -13.94
N PRO A 93 1.50 -23.88 -13.54
CA PRO A 93 2.65 -24.78 -13.53
C PRO A 93 3.39 -24.90 -14.87
N LEU A 94 2.67 -24.93 -16.00
CA LEU A 94 3.30 -25.03 -17.33
C LEU A 94 4.10 -23.77 -17.67
N LEU A 95 3.59 -22.58 -17.34
CA LEU A 95 4.27 -21.31 -17.65
C LEU A 95 5.44 -21.03 -16.69
N LYS A 96 5.36 -21.51 -15.46
CA LYS A 96 6.44 -21.41 -14.48
C LYS A 96 7.73 -22.11 -14.95
N PHE A 97 7.63 -23.16 -15.75
CA PHE A 97 8.78 -23.91 -16.29
C PHE A 97 9.20 -23.46 -17.70
N SER A 98 8.50 -22.51 -18.30
CA SER A 98 8.82 -21.95 -19.61
C SER A 98 9.55 -20.61 -19.47
N THR A 99 10.48 -20.31 -20.36
CA THR A 99 11.11 -19.00 -20.38
C THR A 99 10.18 -17.95 -21.00
N MET A 100 10.34 -16.69 -20.60
CA MET A 100 9.59 -15.59 -21.23
C MET A 100 9.82 -15.52 -22.74
N GLU A 101 11.05 -15.76 -23.19
CA GLU A 101 11.40 -15.75 -24.59
C GLU A 101 10.67 -16.86 -25.38
N GLU A 102 10.61 -18.07 -24.82
CA GLU A 102 9.88 -19.18 -25.45
C GLU A 102 8.40 -18.85 -25.61
N ILE A 103 7.76 -18.29 -24.56
CA ILE A 103 6.36 -17.90 -24.60
C ILE A 103 6.13 -16.82 -25.65
N LEU A 104 6.98 -15.80 -25.72
CA LEU A 104 6.87 -14.73 -26.72
C LEU A 104 7.15 -15.22 -28.13
N ARG A 105 8.05 -16.17 -28.29
CA ARG A 105 8.30 -16.82 -29.61
C ARG A 105 7.08 -17.59 -30.08
N ILE A 106 6.42 -18.35 -29.20
CA ILE A 106 5.19 -19.08 -29.53
C ILE A 106 4.06 -18.10 -29.89
N TYR A 107 3.89 -17.04 -29.11
CA TYR A 107 2.92 -15.97 -29.39
C TYR A 107 3.22 -15.31 -30.75
N GLY A 108 4.47 -14.91 -30.98
CA GLY A 108 4.90 -14.25 -32.19
C GLY A 108 4.72 -15.11 -33.49
N ALA A 109 4.89 -16.41 -33.36
CA ALA A 109 4.72 -17.32 -34.48
C ALA A 109 3.27 -17.66 -34.80
N ASN A 110 2.32 -17.54 -33.85
CA ASN A 110 0.96 -18.07 -34.02
C ASN A 110 -0.15 -16.98 -33.91
N VAL A 111 0.15 -15.84 -33.34
CA VAL A 111 -0.87 -14.77 -33.08
C VAL A 111 -0.46 -13.46 -33.75
N LEU A 112 0.57 -12.79 -33.24
CA LEU A 112 1.08 -11.53 -33.77
C LEU A 112 2.55 -11.32 -33.35
N PRO A 113 3.43 -10.75 -34.22
CA PRO A 113 4.79 -10.37 -33.82
C PRO A 113 4.78 -9.49 -32.54
N ALA A 114 5.62 -9.87 -31.57
CA ALA A 114 5.56 -9.30 -30.22
C ALA A 114 6.11 -7.85 -30.11
N ASP A 115 6.75 -7.31 -31.14
CA ASP A 115 7.54 -6.09 -31.07
C ASP A 115 6.73 -4.80 -30.81
N GLU A 116 5.43 -4.81 -31.11
CA GLU A 116 4.49 -3.72 -30.85
C GLU A 116 3.31 -4.15 -29.97
N SER A 117 3.57 -4.98 -29.00
CA SER A 117 2.53 -5.59 -28.16
C SER A 117 2.49 -4.99 -26.75
N TYR A 118 1.33 -5.16 -26.10
CA TYR A 118 1.08 -4.85 -24.72
C TYR A 118 1.10 -6.14 -23.92
N LEU A 119 2.12 -6.34 -23.08
CA LEU A 119 2.26 -7.54 -22.25
C LEU A 119 1.78 -7.26 -20.82
N PHE A 120 0.94 -8.14 -20.33
CA PHE A 120 0.44 -8.16 -18.95
C PHE A 120 0.92 -9.44 -18.27
N LEU A 121 1.90 -9.30 -17.36
CA LEU A 121 2.62 -10.42 -16.74
C LEU A 121 2.20 -10.51 -15.26
N ASP A 122 1.32 -11.45 -14.96
CA ASP A 122 0.81 -11.65 -13.60
C ASP A 122 1.70 -12.61 -12.79
N GLU A 123 1.93 -12.29 -11.51
CA GLU A 123 2.78 -13.02 -10.55
C GLU A 123 4.21 -13.29 -11.12
N ILE A 124 4.83 -12.22 -11.64
CA ILE A 124 6.11 -12.28 -12.37
C ILE A 124 7.25 -12.90 -11.55
N GLN A 125 7.18 -12.86 -10.20
CA GLN A 125 8.20 -13.45 -9.32
C GLN A 125 8.34 -14.96 -9.48
N TYR A 126 7.38 -15.63 -10.12
CA TYR A 126 7.47 -17.06 -10.43
C TYR A 126 8.14 -17.34 -11.79
N ALA A 127 8.38 -16.31 -12.61
CA ALA A 127 9.11 -16.46 -13.87
C ALA A 127 10.63 -16.49 -13.63
N SER A 128 11.32 -17.47 -14.18
CA SER A 128 12.78 -17.56 -14.04
C SER A 128 13.48 -16.40 -14.75
N ASP A 129 14.46 -15.78 -14.06
CA ASP A 129 15.29 -14.68 -14.59
C ASP A 129 14.49 -13.50 -15.16
N TRP A 130 13.30 -13.24 -14.63
CA TRP A 130 12.37 -12.24 -15.16
C TRP A 130 13.01 -10.83 -15.30
N GLU A 131 13.88 -10.43 -14.38
CA GLU A 131 14.56 -9.12 -14.40
C GLU A 131 15.49 -8.99 -15.59
N LYS A 132 16.23 -10.07 -15.90
CA LYS A 132 17.13 -10.11 -17.05
C LYS A 132 16.33 -10.03 -18.34
N TRP A 133 15.19 -10.75 -18.41
CA TRP A 133 14.30 -10.70 -19.58
C TRP A 133 13.65 -9.33 -19.76
N LEU A 134 13.16 -8.69 -18.70
CA LEU A 134 12.63 -7.33 -18.81
C LEU A 134 13.68 -6.33 -19.30
N LYS A 135 14.93 -6.46 -18.83
CA LYS A 135 16.05 -5.65 -19.32
C LYS A 135 16.30 -5.88 -20.81
N VAL A 136 16.45 -7.12 -21.24
CA VAL A 136 16.65 -7.49 -22.64
C VAL A 136 15.53 -6.93 -23.50
N PHE A 137 14.27 -7.11 -23.13
CA PHE A 137 13.12 -6.60 -23.86
C PHE A 137 13.09 -5.08 -23.92
N TYR A 138 13.44 -4.42 -22.82
CA TYR A 138 13.53 -2.97 -22.80
C TYR A 138 14.59 -2.46 -23.79
N ASP A 139 15.77 -3.08 -23.81
CA ASP A 139 16.89 -2.63 -24.62
C ASP A 139 16.73 -3.02 -26.11
N THR A 140 16.03 -4.12 -26.43
CA THR A 140 15.94 -4.66 -27.79
C THR A 140 14.60 -4.47 -28.51
N ARG A 141 13.50 -4.19 -27.78
CA ARG A 141 12.12 -4.10 -28.31
C ARG A 141 11.46 -2.76 -27.92
N PRO A 142 11.76 -1.65 -28.62
CA PRO A 142 11.30 -0.32 -28.23
C PRO A 142 9.78 -0.13 -28.27
N GLY A 143 9.07 -0.87 -29.12
CA GLY A 143 7.59 -0.82 -29.21
C GLY A 143 6.85 -1.61 -28.14
N LEU A 144 7.56 -2.45 -27.36
CA LEU A 144 6.95 -3.31 -26.37
C LEU A 144 6.60 -2.52 -25.10
N ARG A 145 5.37 -2.66 -24.60
CA ARG A 145 4.89 -2.12 -23.33
C ARG A 145 4.59 -3.27 -22.36
N ILE A 146 5.10 -3.20 -21.13
CA ILE A 146 4.92 -4.26 -20.13
C ILE A 146 4.31 -3.68 -18.87
N ALA A 147 3.23 -4.32 -18.38
CA ALA A 147 2.70 -4.17 -17.04
C ALA A 147 2.79 -5.52 -16.33
N ALA A 148 3.40 -5.55 -15.15
CA ALA A 148 3.59 -6.79 -14.39
C ALA A 148 3.05 -6.65 -12.97
N THR A 149 2.73 -7.78 -12.31
CA THR A 149 2.40 -7.82 -10.89
C THR A 149 3.37 -8.69 -10.12
N GLY A 150 3.58 -8.35 -8.85
CA GLY A 150 4.31 -9.19 -7.89
C GLY A 150 3.80 -9.04 -6.47
N SER A 151 3.72 -10.16 -5.75
CA SER A 151 3.22 -10.17 -4.36
C SER A 151 4.29 -9.82 -3.32
N ALA A 152 5.57 -9.82 -3.69
CA ALA A 152 6.67 -9.44 -2.82
C ALA A 152 7.54 -8.37 -3.48
N SER A 153 7.65 -7.24 -2.83
CA SER A 153 8.46 -6.11 -3.27
C SER A 153 9.96 -6.41 -3.44
N PRO A 154 10.59 -7.32 -2.68
CA PRO A 154 12.04 -7.43 -2.67
C PRO A 154 12.64 -8.08 -3.88
N VAL A 155 11.93 -9.04 -4.46
CA VAL A 155 12.37 -9.59 -5.74
C VAL A 155 12.36 -8.51 -6.79
N LEU A 156 11.43 -7.54 -6.63
CA LEU A 156 11.34 -6.36 -7.47
C LEU A 156 12.38 -5.28 -7.13
N VAL A 157 12.86 -5.23 -5.87
CA VAL A 157 13.81 -4.22 -5.40
C VAL A 157 15.26 -4.71 -5.44
N GLN A 158 15.56 -5.96 -5.04
CA GLN A 158 16.93 -6.49 -5.09
C GLN A 158 17.45 -6.68 -6.52
N GLY A 159 16.59 -7.08 -7.46
CA GLY A 159 16.96 -7.12 -8.87
C GLY A 159 16.95 -5.75 -9.55
N SER A 160 16.27 -4.76 -9.00
CA SER A 160 16.16 -3.43 -9.60
C SER A 160 17.39 -2.55 -9.39
N SER A 161 18.29 -2.86 -8.42
CA SER A 161 19.39 -1.96 -8.06
C SER A 161 20.40 -1.72 -9.18
N GLU A 162 20.60 -2.68 -10.08
CA GLU A 162 21.52 -2.50 -11.23
C GLU A 162 20.83 -2.59 -12.60
N SER A 163 19.84 -3.47 -12.77
CA SER A 163 19.20 -3.71 -14.06
C SER A 163 17.94 -2.87 -14.31
N GLY A 164 17.24 -2.45 -13.27
CA GLY A 164 15.96 -1.76 -13.36
C GLY A 164 16.02 -0.24 -13.40
N VAL A 165 17.15 0.36 -13.01
CA VAL A 165 17.27 1.82 -12.94
C VAL A 165 16.92 2.44 -14.30
N GLY A 166 15.87 3.27 -14.28
CA GLY A 166 15.43 3.96 -15.48
C GLY A 166 14.58 3.13 -16.45
N ARG A 167 14.33 1.82 -16.25
CA ARG A 167 13.58 0.97 -17.18
C ARG A 167 12.14 0.68 -16.75
N TRP A 168 11.87 0.55 -15.45
CA TRP A 168 10.51 0.36 -14.93
C TRP A 168 10.22 1.24 -13.72
N GLY A 169 8.95 1.51 -13.50
CA GLY A 169 8.40 2.13 -12.31
C GLY A 169 7.65 1.10 -11.48
N VAL A 170 7.93 1.07 -10.17
CA VAL A 170 7.21 0.24 -9.21
C VAL A 170 6.10 1.08 -8.59
N ILE A 171 4.86 0.61 -8.72
CA ILE A 171 3.68 1.26 -8.18
C ILE A 171 3.14 0.40 -7.05
N PRO A 172 3.13 0.90 -5.82
CA PRO A 172 2.56 0.18 -4.70
C PRO A 172 1.04 0.06 -4.84
N VAL A 173 0.53 -1.14 -4.55
CA VAL A 173 -0.89 -1.43 -4.45
C VAL A 173 -1.17 -1.88 -3.02
N PRO A 174 -1.37 -0.94 -2.09
CA PRO A 174 -1.66 -1.27 -0.69
C PRO A 174 -3.06 -1.86 -0.55
N THR A 175 -3.47 -2.24 0.65
CA THR A 175 -4.88 -2.47 0.95
C THR A 175 -5.69 -1.19 0.72
N LEU A 176 -6.99 -1.29 0.46
CA LEU A 176 -7.86 -0.13 0.18
C LEU A 176 -7.63 1.00 1.21
N SER A 177 -7.56 2.23 0.74
CA SER A 177 -7.78 3.38 1.61
C SER A 177 -9.24 3.41 2.07
N PHE A 178 -9.54 4.15 3.13
CA PHE A 178 -10.94 4.28 3.59
C PHE A 178 -11.83 4.93 2.52
N TYR A 179 -11.29 5.84 1.74
CA TYR A 179 -11.99 6.43 0.59
C TYR A 179 -12.32 5.37 -0.48
N GLU A 180 -11.34 4.55 -0.91
CA GLU A 180 -11.55 3.46 -1.87
C GLU A 180 -12.53 2.40 -1.34
N TYR A 181 -12.48 2.11 -0.02
CA TYR A 181 -13.42 1.22 0.65
C TYR A 181 -14.86 1.74 0.51
N CYS A 182 -15.08 3.01 0.79
CA CYS A 182 -16.39 3.64 0.62
C CYS A 182 -16.86 3.66 -0.85
N GLU A 183 -15.93 3.81 -1.80
CA GLU A 183 -16.26 3.72 -3.23
C GLU A 183 -16.64 2.29 -3.64
N LEU A 184 -15.86 1.31 -3.23
CA LEU A 184 -16.08 -0.10 -3.57
C LEU A 184 -17.44 -0.59 -3.07
N LEU A 185 -17.81 -0.21 -1.86
CA LEU A 185 -19.11 -0.56 -1.25
C LEU A 185 -20.26 0.31 -1.75
N GLN A 186 -20.00 1.31 -2.58
CA GLN A 186 -21.00 2.25 -3.10
C GLN A 186 -21.84 2.88 -1.97
N ILE A 187 -21.17 3.24 -0.87
CA ILE A 187 -21.84 3.82 0.31
C ILE A 187 -22.61 5.06 -0.11
N SER A 188 -23.93 5.08 0.15
CA SER A 188 -24.86 6.16 -0.26
C SER A 188 -24.58 7.48 0.42
N GLU A 189 -24.06 7.42 1.66
CA GLU A 189 -23.76 8.56 2.52
C GLU A 189 -22.47 9.30 2.14
N ARG A 190 -21.77 8.84 1.12
CA ARG A 190 -20.57 9.53 0.64
C ARG A 190 -20.88 10.96 0.19
N PRO A 191 -20.25 11.97 0.80
CA PRO A 191 -20.48 13.35 0.39
C PRO A 191 -19.84 13.62 -0.98
N LYS A 192 -20.50 14.44 -1.80
CA LYS A 192 -19.86 15.05 -2.97
C LYS A 192 -19.01 16.22 -2.48
N LEU A 193 -17.71 16.12 -2.64
CA LEU A 193 -16.74 17.13 -2.16
C LEU A 193 -16.13 17.87 -3.35
N ASP A 194 -15.73 19.12 -3.11
CA ASP A 194 -14.88 19.86 -4.05
C ASP A 194 -13.48 19.22 -4.13
N ALA A 195 -12.90 19.14 -5.32
CA ALA A 195 -11.59 18.57 -5.56
C ALA A 195 -10.45 19.26 -4.78
N LYS A 196 -10.65 20.52 -4.36
CA LYS A 196 -9.64 21.31 -3.64
C LYS A 196 -9.54 20.98 -2.14
N ILE A 197 -10.52 20.25 -1.59
CA ILE A 197 -10.53 19.93 -0.15
C ILE A 197 -9.43 18.93 0.19
N LYS A 198 -8.48 19.36 1.05
CA LYS A 198 -7.36 18.55 1.58
C LYS A 198 -7.33 18.64 3.12
N PRO A 199 -6.89 17.59 3.82
CA PRO A 199 -6.76 17.67 5.29
C PRO A 199 -5.87 18.82 5.79
N THR A 200 -4.79 19.13 5.09
CA THR A 200 -3.86 20.20 5.45
C THR A 200 -4.39 21.62 5.20
N ALA A 201 -5.38 21.77 4.31
CA ALA A 201 -6.01 23.05 3.98
C ALA A 201 -7.28 23.33 4.80
N LEU A 202 -7.70 22.45 5.70
CA LEU A 202 -8.89 22.66 6.53
C LEU A 202 -8.78 23.87 7.47
N VAL A 203 -7.57 24.30 7.79
CA VAL A 203 -7.30 25.51 8.60
C VAL A 203 -7.70 26.81 7.89
N GLU A 204 -7.86 26.75 6.56
CA GLU A 204 -8.24 27.91 5.73
C GLU A 204 -9.77 28.08 5.63
N LEU A 205 -10.52 27.05 6.04
CA LEU A 205 -11.99 27.08 5.99
C LEU A 205 -12.56 27.93 7.12
N GLU A 206 -13.59 28.69 6.80
CA GLU A 206 -14.40 29.37 7.80
C GLU A 206 -15.07 28.36 8.74
N ARG A 207 -15.31 28.77 9.99
CA ARG A 207 -15.86 27.86 11.02
C ARG A 207 -17.16 27.18 10.61
N HIS A 208 -18.03 27.89 9.88
CA HIS A 208 -19.30 27.32 9.42
C HIS A 208 -19.10 26.31 8.28
N GLU A 209 -18.17 26.56 7.33
CA GLU A 209 -17.82 25.64 6.24
C GLU A 209 -17.23 24.35 6.79
N LEU A 210 -16.30 24.47 7.75
CA LEU A 210 -15.71 23.31 8.43
C LEU A 210 -16.77 22.48 9.16
N SER A 211 -17.71 23.16 9.88
CA SER A 211 -18.81 22.47 10.58
C SER A 211 -19.72 21.73 9.60
N GLU A 212 -20.09 22.35 8.49
CA GLU A 212 -20.89 21.71 7.45
C GLU A 212 -20.17 20.50 6.84
N LEU A 213 -18.87 20.63 6.54
CA LEU A 213 -18.05 19.54 6.02
C LEU A 213 -18.00 18.36 7.01
N MET A 214 -17.75 18.61 8.30
CA MET A 214 -17.71 17.56 9.31
C MET A 214 -19.07 16.88 9.48
N HIS A 215 -20.15 17.64 9.45
CA HIS A 215 -21.51 17.08 9.48
C HIS A 215 -21.80 16.15 8.30
N ARG A 216 -21.36 16.51 7.10
CA ARG A 216 -21.51 15.68 5.91
C ARG A 216 -20.64 14.40 5.95
N LEU A 217 -19.53 14.40 6.69
CA LEU A 217 -18.63 13.26 6.85
C LEU A 217 -19.05 12.34 8.03
N ALA A 218 -19.82 12.84 8.98
CA ALA A 218 -20.21 12.14 10.20
C ALA A 218 -20.83 10.74 9.95
N PRO A 219 -21.73 10.52 8.96
CA PRO A 219 -22.30 9.20 8.71
C PRO A 219 -21.26 8.12 8.36
N LEU A 220 -20.07 8.50 7.88
CA LEU A 220 -19.01 7.57 7.51
C LEU A 220 -18.35 6.89 8.73
N GLN A 221 -18.57 7.37 9.97
CA GLN A 221 -17.96 6.80 11.18
C GLN A 221 -18.32 5.31 11.38
N THR A 222 -19.57 4.93 11.16
CA THR A 222 -19.99 3.52 11.27
C THR A 222 -19.27 2.63 10.25
N HIS A 223 -19.12 3.12 9.03
CA HIS A 223 -18.37 2.42 7.98
C HIS A 223 -16.87 2.36 8.28
N PHE A 224 -16.33 3.36 8.96
CA PHE A 224 -14.94 3.36 9.41
C PHE A 224 -14.67 2.28 10.45
N HIS A 225 -15.54 2.09 11.43
CA HIS A 225 -15.41 1.00 12.39
C HIS A 225 -15.40 -0.37 11.70
N ARG A 226 -16.30 -0.59 10.73
CA ARG A 226 -16.28 -1.82 9.94
C ARG A 226 -15.00 -1.96 9.10
N TYR A 227 -14.53 -0.88 8.48
CA TYR A 227 -13.26 -0.87 7.76
C TYR A 227 -12.08 -1.32 8.63
N LEU A 228 -12.01 -0.86 9.88
CA LEU A 228 -10.96 -1.27 10.83
C LEU A 228 -11.03 -2.78 11.16
N THR A 229 -12.21 -3.38 11.19
CA THR A 229 -12.37 -4.81 11.52
C THR A 229 -12.18 -5.75 10.34
N VAL A 230 -12.66 -5.40 9.15
CA VAL A 230 -12.56 -6.27 7.95
C VAL A 230 -11.35 -5.96 7.08
N GLY A 231 -10.72 -4.82 7.28
CA GLY A 231 -9.56 -4.36 6.53
C GLY A 231 -9.86 -3.85 5.13
N GLY A 232 -8.79 -3.47 4.45
CA GLY A 232 -8.82 -2.91 3.11
C GLY A 232 -8.62 -3.93 1.99
N PHE A 233 -8.95 -5.20 2.17
CA PHE A 233 -8.89 -6.20 1.10
C PHE A 233 -10.18 -6.21 0.29
N PRO A 234 -10.16 -5.93 -1.04
CA PRO A 234 -11.37 -5.70 -1.82
C PRO A 234 -12.42 -6.81 -1.73
N GLU A 235 -12.00 -8.07 -1.80
CA GLU A 235 -12.88 -9.23 -1.69
C GLU A 235 -13.52 -9.34 -0.30
N LEU A 236 -12.73 -9.09 0.75
CA LEU A 236 -13.16 -9.22 2.13
C LEU A 236 -14.04 -8.04 2.57
N ALA A 237 -13.76 -6.84 2.05
CA ALA A 237 -14.58 -5.65 2.29
C ALA A 237 -16.06 -5.85 1.88
N LEU A 238 -16.30 -6.65 0.84
CA LEU A 238 -17.64 -7.00 0.35
C LEU A 238 -18.33 -8.09 1.17
N SER A 239 -17.61 -8.82 2.01
CA SER A 239 -18.17 -9.89 2.85
C SER A 239 -19.01 -9.31 3.99
N LYS A 240 -20.09 -10.01 4.34
CA LYS A 240 -20.92 -9.73 5.53
C LYS A 240 -20.60 -10.67 6.70
N ASP A 241 -19.74 -11.66 6.48
CA ASP A 241 -19.35 -12.68 7.46
C ASP A 241 -17.97 -12.35 8.02
N ASP A 242 -17.93 -11.82 9.23
CA ASP A 242 -16.68 -11.39 9.89
C ASP A 242 -15.79 -12.59 10.25
N TYR A 243 -16.37 -13.74 10.59
CA TYR A 243 -15.62 -14.97 10.84
C TYR A 243 -14.91 -15.45 9.58
N TYR A 244 -15.61 -15.44 8.45
CA TYR A 244 -15.00 -15.75 7.15
C TYR A 244 -13.84 -14.80 6.82
N VAL A 245 -14.03 -13.49 7.03
CA VAL A 245 -12.99 -12.45 6.81
C VAL A 245 -11.75 -12.77 7.64
N GLN A 246 -11.89 -12.97 8.95
CA GLN A 246 -10.79 -13.25 9.85
C GLN A 246 -10.04 -14.54 9.46
N ARG A 247 -10.77 -15.59 9.08
CA ARG A 247 -10.17 -16.84 8.61
C ARG A 247 -9.35 -16.63 7.34
N ILE A 248 -9.90 -15.95 6.33
CA ILE A 248 -9.21 -15.72 5.05
C ILE A 248 -7.98 -14.82 5.24
N LEU A 249 -8.05 -13.79 6.08
CA LEU A 249 -6.89 -12.96 6.40
C LEU A 249 -5.75 -13.80 6.98
N ARG A 250 -6.06 -14.71 7.90
CA ARG A 250 -5.06 -15.58 8.51
C ARG A 250 -4.52 -16.62 7.52
N GLU A 251 -5.40 -17.39 6.89
CA GLU A 251 -5.00 -18.53 6.06
C GLU A 251 -4.45 -18.10 4.69
N ASP A 252 -5.13 -17.19 4.00
CA ASP A 252 -4.82 -16.86 2.60
C ASP A 252 -3.90 -15.65 2.44
N VAL A 253 -3.89 -14.73 3.39
CA VAL A 253 -2.99 -13.59 3.33
C VAL A 253 -1.73 -13.89 4.14
N VAL A 254 -1.85 -14.16 5.45
CA VAL A 254 -0.69 -14.29 6.33
C VAL A 254 0.02 -15.63 6.16
N ASP A 255 -0.68 -16.76 6.33
CA ASP A 255 -0.05 -18.09 6.31
C ASP A 255 0.59 -18.40 4.96
N LYS A 256 -0.05 -18.06 3.85
CA LYS A 256 0.55 -18.25 2.52
C LYS A 256 1.81 -17.43 2.32
N VAL A 257 1.86 -16.21 2.83
CA VAL A 257 3.06 -15.36 2.73
C VAL A 257 4.17 -15.90 3.61
N LEU A 258 3.89 -16.24 4.88
CA LEU A 258 4.89 -16.73 5.83
C LEU A 258 5.41 -18.13 5.50
N LYS A 259 4.53 -19.03 5.04
CA LYS A 259 4.86 -20.46 4.83
C LYS A 259 5.27 -20.80 3.40
N ARG A 260 4.93 -19.98 2.43
CA ARG A 260 5.21 -20.24 1.00
C ARG A 260 6.04 -19.14 0.33
N ASP A 261 5.55 -17.88 0.36
CA ASP A 261 6.13 -16.83 -0.47
C ASP A 261 7.50 -16.39 0.05
N ILE A 262 7.59 -15.96 1.30
CA ILE A 262 8.85 -15.53 1.90
C ILE A 262 9.90 -16.68 1.90
N PRO A 263 9.57 -17.92 2.33
CA PRO A 263 10.54 -19.02 2.28
C PRO A 263 11.06 -19.33 0.88
N SER A 264 10.19 -19.28 -0.14
CA SER A 264 10.60 -19.58 -1.51
C SER A 264 11.47 -18.49 -2.13
N LEU A 265 11.30 -17.22 -1.73
CA LEU A 265 12.04 -16.07 -2.26
C LEU A 265 13.39 -15.88 -1.56
N PHE A 266 13.45 -16.10 -0.25
CA PHE A 266 14.64 -15.84 0.57
C PHE A 266 15.36 -17.09 1.05
N ASN A 267 14.98 -18.27 0.56
CA ASN A 267 15.53 -19.56 0.97
C ASN A 267 15.51 -19.76 2.51
N ILE A 268 14.44 -19.34 3.17
CA ILE A 268 14.28 -19.48 4.62
C ILE A 268 14.06 -20.95 4.96
N ARG A 269 14.91 -21.48 5.87
CA ARG A 269 14.80 -22.85 6.35
C ARG A 269 13.94 -22.97 7.62
N ASN A 270 13.93 -21.95 8.46
CA ASN A 270 13.21 -21.95 9.73
C ASN A 270 12.00 -21.02 9.70
N VAL A 271 10.91 -21.53 9.13
CA VAL A 271 9.63 -20.82 9.02
C VAL A 271 9.02 -20.53 10.40
N ALA A 272 9.19 -21.42 11.37
CA ALA A 272 8.64 -21.23 12.72
C ALA A 272 9.20 -19.99 13.43
N VAL A 273 10.48 -19.65 13.20
CA VAL A 273 11.05 -18.41 13.74
C VAL A 273 10.48 -17.19 13.03
N LEU A 274 10.26 -17.25 11.71
CA LEU A 274 9.60 -16.16 10.97
C LEU A 274 8.18 -15.91 11.49
N GLU A 275 7.41 -16.97 11.75
CA GLU A 275 6.08 -16.87 12.35
C GLU A 275 6.11 -16.23 13.74
N LYS A 276 7.06 -16.65 14.60
CA LYS A 276 7.26 -16.04 15.93
C LYS A 276 7.62 -14.55 15.83
N VAL A 277 8.50 -14.17 14.88
CA VAL A 277 8.86 -12.77 14.62
C VAL A 277 7.61 -11.98 14.23
N PHE A 278 6.82 -12.49 13.31
CA PHE A 278 5.59 -11.80 12.86
C PHE A 278 4.57 -11.68 14.00
N LEU A 279 4.36 -12.74 14.76
CA LEU A 279 3.46 -12.74 15.93
C LEU A 279 3.90 -11.69 16.97
N TYR A 280 5.20 -11.63 17.27
CA TYR A 280 5.77 -10.61 18.16
C TYR A 280 5.44 -9.19 17.67
N LEU A 281 5.63 -8.94 16.38
CA LEU A 281 5.31 -7.63 15.77
C LEU A 281 3.80 -7.32 15.80
N CYS A 282 2.94 -8.31 15.71
CA CYS A 282 1.50 -8.13 15.90
C CYS A 282 1.16 -7.67 17.34
N PHE A 283 1.78 -8.26 18.36
CA PHE A 283 1.58 -7.81 19.74
C PHE A 283 2.11 -6.40 19.99
N HIS A 284 3.19 -6.02 19.33
CA HIS A 284 3.87 -4.73 19.50
C HIS A 284 3.64 -3.75 18.33
N SER A 285 2.56 -3.90 17.58
CA SER A 285 2.21 -2.96 16.49
C SER A 285 2.03 -1.55 17.03
N ALA A 286 2.44 -0.56 16.24
CA ALA A 286 2.48 0.85 16.62
C ALA A 286 3.43 1.18 17.79
N ASN A 287 4.39 0.30 18.10
CA ASN A 287 5.38 0.52 19.15
C ASN A 287 6.82 0.52 18.59
N ILE A 288 7.72 1.17 19.33
CA ILE A 288 9.15 1.18 19.03
C ILE A 288 9.77 -0.17 19.40
N ILE A 289 10.33 -0.85 18.42
CA ILE A 289 10.92 -2.19 18.58
C ILE A 289 12.38 -2.10 18.98
N ASN A 290 12.74 -2.82 20.04
CA ASN A 290 14.13 -3.09 20.38
C ASN A 290 14.50 -4.50 19.88
N VAL A 291 15.22 -4.56 18.76
CA VAL A 291 15.63 -5.84 18.13
C VAL A 291 16.42 -6.73 19.08
N THR A 292 17.23 -6.16 19.99
CA THR A 292 17.99 -6.94 20.96
C THR A 292 17.10 -7.59 22.03
N THR A 293 16.06 -6.88 22.48
CA THR A 293 15.06 -7.42 23.42
C THR A 293 14.25 -8.52 22.73
N MET A 294 13.75 -8.25 21.55
CA MET A 294 13.02 -9.21 20.72
C MET A 294 13.83 -10.48 20.46
N SER A 295 15.11 -10.36 20.11
CA SER A 295 16.04 -11.48 19.91
C SER A 295 16.16 -12.39 21.14
N LYS A 296 16.17 -11.81 22.35
CA LYS A 296 16.23 -12.57 23.61
C LYS A 296 14.91 -13.29 23.89
N GLU A 297 13.79 -12.64 23.70
CA GLU A 297 12.46 -13.22 23.93
C GLU A 297 12.11 -14.33 22.91
N LEU A 298 12.71 -14.29 21.72
CA LEU A 298 12.57 -15.32 20.68
C LEU A 298 13.59 -16.46 20.82
N GLU A 299 13.90 -16.88 22.04
CA GLU A 299 14.71 -18.10 22.36
C GLU A 299 16.02 -18.17 21.57
N HIS A 300 16.89 -17.18 21.76
CA HIS A 300 18.24 -17.11 21.17
C HIS A 300 18.30 -16.93 19.63
N THR A 301 17.26 -16.43 19.01
CA THR A 301 17.33 -16.01 17.61
C THR A 301 18.28 -14.82 17.49
N SER A 302 19.26 -14.85 16.56
CA SER A 302 20.22 -13.76 16.42
C SER A 302 19.54 -12.44 16.01
N THR A 303 20.08 -11.30 16.48
CA THR A 303 19.58 -9.97 16.08
C THR A 303 19.62 -9.76 14.56
N ILE A 304 20.61 -10.35 13.89
CA ILE A 304 20.73 -10.31 12.42
C ILE A 304 19.56 -11.05 11.78
N THR A 305 19.22 -12.25 12.28
CA THR A 305 18.07 -13.03 11.78
C THR A 305 16.77 -12.28 11.98
N VAL A 306 16.57 -11.66 13.16
CA VAL A 306 15.38 -10.86 13.45
C VAL A 306 15.28 -9.67 12.47
N SER A 307 16.37 -8.93 12.28
CA SER A 307 16.40 -7.78 11.35
C SER A 307 16.10 -8.20 9.91
N ASN A 308 16.70 -9.29 9.42
CA ASN A 308 16.43 -9.82 8.09
C ASN A 308 14.97 -10.24 7.94
N TYR A 309 14.38 -10.88 8.96
CA TYR A 309 12.99 -11.31 8.90
C TYR A 309 12.02 -10.11 8.93
N MET A 310 12.34 -9.07 9.69
CA MET A 310 11.57 -7.80 9.63
C MET A 310 11.65 -7.20 8.22
N GLU A 311 12.82 -7.17 7.61
CA GLU A 311 12.98 -6.70 6.23
C GLU A 311 12.16 -7.55 5.24
N TYR A 312 12.19 -8.88 5.35
CA TYR A 312 11.39 -9.76 4.47
C TYR A 312 9.89 -9.59 4.65
N LEU A 313 9.43 -9.34 5.88
CA LEU A 313 8.02 -9.06 6.18
C LEU A 313 7.57 -7.71 5.60
N GLU A 314 8.40 -6.68 5.67
CA GLU A 314 8.15 -5.38 5.03
C GLU A 314 8.08 -5.53 3.52
N GLN A 315 9.05 -6.20 2.96
CA GLN A 315 9.15 -6.49 1.55
C GLN A 315 7.97 -7.34 1.04
N ALA A 316 7.42 -8.21 1.87
CA ALA A 316 6.20 -8.97 1.59
C ALA A 316 4.90 -8.18 1.81
N ASN A 317 4.99 -6.90 2.13
CA ASN A 317 3.86 -6.00 2.42
C ASN A 317 2.97 -6.49 3.59
N LEU A 318 3.57 -7.12 4.61
CA LEU A 318 2.89 -7.50 5.85
C LEU A 318 3.09 -6.49 6.98
N ILE A 319 4.17 -5.72 6.94
CA ILE A 319 4.47 -4.65 7.89
C ILE A 319 4.98 -3.40 7.18
N TYR A 320 4.94 -2.29 7.89
CA TYR A 320 5.70 -1.06 7.58
C TYR A 320 6.71 -0.81 8.69
N ILE A 321 7.90 -0.34 8.33
CA ILE A 321 8.96 0.04 9.27
C ILE A 321 9.13 1.55 9.21
N SER A 322 8.90 2.22 10.35
CA SER A 322 9.01 3.66 10.53
C SER A 322 10.26 3.98 11.33
N TYR A 323 11.13 4.83 10.81
CA TYR A 323 12.32 5.30 11.51
C TYR A 323 12.12 6.71 12.06
N PRO A 324 12.83 7.09 13.13
CA PRO A 324 12.72 8.45 13.64
C PRO A 324 13.30 9.45 12.64
N VAL A 325 12.56 10.54 12.42
CA VAL A 325 12.96 11.68 11.59
C VAL A 325 13.89 12.62 12.34
N GLN A 326 14.54 13.56 11.63
CA GLN A 326 15.45 14.57 12.20
C GLN A 326 16.73 14.00 12.86
N ILE A 327 17.09 12.76 12.58
CA ILE A 327 18.32 12.17 13.06
C ILE A 327 19.38 12.24 11.97
N ALA A 328 20.43 13.05 12.17
CA ALA A 328 21.53 13.19 11.22
C ALA A 328 22.74 12.29 11.56
N GLY A 329 23.46 11.86 10.53
CA GLY A 329 24.74 11.17 10.65
C GLY A 329 24.65 9.76 11.23
N LYS A 330 25.69 9.32 11.96
CA LYS A 330 25.81 7.95 12.51
C LYS A 330 24.70 7.56 13.50
N LYS A 331 23.92 8.51 14.01
CA LYS A 331 22.79 8.23 14.92
C LYS A 331 21.65 7.48 14.22
N ILE A 332 21.45 7.69 12.91
CA ILE A 332 20.47 6.95 12.10
C ILE A 332 20.69 5.44 12.19
N LEU A 333 21.95 5.00 12.19
CA LEU A 333 22.31 3.58 12.26
C LEU A 333 21.97 2.90 13.61
N LYS A 334 21.68 3.69 14.65
CA LYS A 334 21.29 3.22 15.99
C LYS A 334 19.82 3.50 16.31
N ALA A 335 19.08 4.06 15.37
CA ALA A 335 17.68 4.38 15.54
C ALA A 335 16.84 3.10 15.68
N LYS A 336 15.96 3.09 16.67
CA LYS A 336 15.03 1.97 16.86
C LYS A 336 13.83 2.16 15.93
N PRO A 337 13.42 1.15 15.16
CA PRO A 337 12.23 1.27 14.31
C PRO A 337 10.94 1.21 15.14
N LYS A 338 9.92 1.94 14.71
CA LYS A 338 8.52 1.72 15.08
C LYS A 338 7.90 0.85 13.99
N VAL A 339 7.11 -0.15 14.35
CA VAL A 339 6.58 -1.12 13.38
C VAL A 339 5.06 -1.07 13.39
N TYR A 340 4.48 -1.06 12.18
CA TYR A 340 3.04 -1.15 11.96
C TYR A 340 2.71 -2.38 11.12
N ILE A 341 1.67 -3.12 11.48
CA ILE A 341 1.13 -4.16 10.60
C ILE A 341 0.48 -3.48 9.40
N ALA A 342 0.64 -4.05 8.21
CA ALA A 342 0.24 -3.40 6.96
C ALA A 342 -1.26 -3.08 6.86
N ASP A 343 -2.10 -3.80 7.62
CA ASP A 343 -3.52 -3.50 7.78
C ASP A 343 -3.99 -3.93 9.18
N ALA A 344 -4.81 -3.11 9.82
CA ALA A 344 -5.30 -3.36 11.18
C ALA A 344 -6.03 -4.71 11.30
N ALA A 345 -6.79 -5.11 10.28
CA ALA A 345 -7.52 -6.38 10.28
C ALA A 345 -6.59 -7.61 10.23
N ILE A 346 -5.40 -7.51 9.63
CA ILE A 346 -4.40 -8.58 9.68
C ILE A 346 -4.00 -8.87 11.13
N ARG A 347 -3.71 -7.82 11.92
CA ARG A 347 -3.37 -7.94 13.32
C ARG A 347 -4.48 -8.62 14.12
N ASN A 348 -5.72 -8.17 13.93
CA ASN A 348 -6.89 -8.74 14.59
C ASN A 348 -7.05 -10.23 14.26
N ALA A 349 -6.87 -10.60 12.99
CA ALA A 349 -6.97 -11.98 12.53
C ALA A 349 -5.88 -12.89 13.13
N VAL A 350 -4.65 -12.41 13.21
CA VAL A 350 -3.50 -13.16 13.74
C VAL A 350 -3.62 -13.38 15.25
N LEU A 351 -3.99 -12.33 15.98
CA LEU A 351 -4.13 -12.36 17.44
C LEU A 351 -5.50 -12.92 17.88
N MET A 352 -6.40 -13.21 16.95
CA MET A 352 -7.77 -13.70 17.22
C MET A 352 -8.51 -12.80 18.22
N LEU A 353 -8.41 -11.48 18.03
CA LEU A 353 -9.00 -10.51 18.93
C LEU A 353 -10.50 -10.42 18.70
N ASP A 354 -11.25 -10.66 19.78
CA ASP A 354 -12.69 -10.41 19.83
C ASP A 354 -12.97 -8.99 20.36
N GLN A 355 -14.07 -8.41 19.92
CA GLN A 355 -14.61 -7.14 20.45
C GLN A 355 -13.62 -5.96 20.44
N VAL A 356 -12.70 -5.92 19.48
CA VAL A 356 -11.68 -4.86 19.35
C VAL A 356 -12.26 -3.43 19.36
N LEU A 357 -13.50 -3.25 18.92
CA LEU A 357 -14.16 -1.94 18.87
C LEU A 357 -14.54 -1.40 20.25
N THR A 358 -14.57 -2.25 21.27
CA THR A 358 -14.92 -1.86 22.65
C THR A 358 -13.68 -1.60 23.52
N ASP A 359 -12.51 -2.03 23.06
CA ASP A 359 -11.23 -1.80 23.75
C ASP A 359 -10.56 -0.50 23.23
N PRO A 360 -10.41 0.53 24.10
CA PRO A 360 -9.82 1.80 23.68
C PRO A 360 -8.34 1.70 23.26
N GLU A 361 -7.56 0.79 23.84
CA GLU A 361 -6.16 0.59 23.50
C GLU A 361 -6.03 -0.06 22.13
N GLU A 362 -6.77 -1.13 21.89
CA GLU A 362 -6.82 -1.84 20.61
C GLU A 362 -7.30 -0.90 19.49
N MET A 363 -8.33 -0.10 19.75
CA MET A 363 -8.81 0.90 18.79
C MET A 363 -7.75 1.96 18.49
N GLY A 364 -6.99 2.40 19.49
CA GLY A 364 -5.87 3.33 19.31
C GLY A 364 -4.83 2.77 18.32
N ILE A 365 -4.37 1.53 18.55
CA ILE A 365 -3.41 0.83 17.69
C ILE A 365 -3.94 0.69 16.25
N MET A 366 -5.21 0.29 16.08
CA MET A 366 -5.82 0.11 14.77
C MET A 366 -5.90 1.43 13.98
N VAL A 367 -6.29 2.50 14.65
CA VAL A 367 -6.42 3.82 14.01
C VAL A 367 -5.05 4.39 13.68
N GLU A 368 -4.07 4.33 14.59
CA GLU A 368 -2.72 4.79 14.32
C GLU A 368 -2.08 4.02 13.15
N THR A 369 -2.24 2.68 13.12
CA THR A 369 -1.83 1.84 11.99
C THR A 369 -2.48 2.29 10.68
N SER A 370 -3.78 2.58 10.69
CA SER A 370 -4.51 3.03 9.52
C SER A 370 -4.06 4.41 9.05
N VAL A 371 -3.81 5.34 9.98
CA VAL A 371 -3.29 6.68 9.67
C VAL A 371 -1.91 6.59 9.06
N PHE A 372 -1.00 5.80 9.65
CA PHE A 372 0.35 5.61 9.12
C PHE A 372 0.32 5.03 7.71
N LYS A 373 -0.46 3.96 7.48
CA LYS A 373 -0.64 3.36 6.16
C LYS A 373 -1.09 4.38 5.12
N HIS A 374 -2.12 5.16 5.41
CA HIS A 374 -2.66 6.14 4.47
C HIS A 374 -1.66 7.26 4.14
N LEU A 375 -0.96 7.79 5.15
CA LEU A 375 0.06 8.82 4.92
C LEU A 375 1.24 8.28 4.10
N THR A 376 1.74 7.09 4.42
CA THR A 376 2.82 6.45 3.66
C THR A 376 2.42 6.21 2.21
N THR A 377 1.18 5.75 1.97
CA THR A 377 0.66 5.49 0.62
C THR A 377 0.46 6.78 -0.16
N PHE A 378 -0.15 7.79 0.45
CA PHE A 378 -0.43 9.08 -0.20
C PHE A 378 0.83 9.79 -0.67
N TYR A 379 1.89 9.74 0.15
CA TYR A 379 3.14 10.47 -0.14
C TYR A 379 4.21 9.64 -0.87
N HIS A 380 3.96 8.38 -1.24
CA HIS A 380 4.99 7.50 -1.83
C HIS A 380 5.57 8.04 -3.15
N GLN A 381 4.80 8.80 -3.94
CA GLN A 381 5.22 9.36 -5.22
C GLN A 381 6.12 10.60 -5.08
N VAL A 382 6.08 11.23 -3.94
CA VAL A 382 6.92 12.39 -3.62
C VAL A 382 8.17 11.86 -2.94
N ASN A 383 9.35 12.36 -3.25
CA ASN A 383 10.61 11.96 -2.57
C ASN A 383 10.53 12.34 -1.08
N THR A 384 9.85 11.52 -0.28
CA THR A 384 9.44 11.79 1.09
C THR A 384 9.91 10.69 2.02
N SER A 385 10.03 11.02 3.31
CA SER A 385 10.18 10.07 4.40
C SER A 385 8.97 10.18 5.33
N VAL A 386 8.36 9.05 5.69
CA VAL A 386 7.32 8.98 6.71
C VAL A 386 7.89 8.24 7.91
N GLY A 387 8.05 8.94 9.00
CA GLY A 387 8.68 8.43 10.22
C GLY A 387 7.93 8.89 11.46
N TYR A 388 8.59 8.83 12.60
CA TYR A 388 8.11 9.35 13.88
C TYR A 388 9.12 10.31 14.49
N TYR A 389 8.71 11.12 15.46
CA TYR A 389 9.63 11.94 16.24
C TYR A 389 9.67 11.49 17.69
N ARG A 390 10.86 11.38 18.26
CA ARG A 390 11.07 11.15 19.69
C ARG A 390 12.25 11.97 20.18
N GLN A 391 12.04 12.72 21.26
CA GLN A 391 13.08 13.53 21.84
C GLN A 391 14.22 12.64 22.39
N PRO A 392 15.49 12.92 22.06
CA PRO A 392 16.63 12.05 22.44
C PRO A 392 16.93 11.99 23.94
N THR A 393 16.57 13.02 24.70
CA THR A 393 16.90 13.18 26.14
C THR A 393 15.78 13.90 26.88
N GLY A 394 15.48 13.47 28.10
CA GLY A 394 14.51 14.10 28.98
C GLY A 394 13.15 13.40 29.02
N THR A 395 12.08 14.18 29.19
CA THR A 395 10.69 13.68 29.13
C THR A 395 10.42 13.05 27.77
N GLU A 396 9.79 11.88 27.75
CA GLU A 396 9.48 11.14 26.52
C GLU A 396 8.42 11.88 25.69
N LYS A 397 8.86 12.91 24.96
CA LYS A 397 8.03 13.61 23.99
C LYS A 397 8.14 12.92 22.66
N GLU A 398 7.03 12.44 22.17
CA GLU A 398 6.89 11.70 20.91
C GLU A 398 5.82 12.38 20.05
N ILE A 399 5.97 12.28 18.72
CA ILE A 399 4.91 12.52 17.74
C ILE A 399 4.81 11.24 16.93
N ASP A 400 3.62 10.71 16.83
CA ASP A 400 3.37 9.39 16.25
C ASP A 400 3.83 9.28 14.80
N ILE A 401 3.53 10.30 13.99
CA ILE A 401 3.86 10.29 12.56
C ILE A 401 4.35 11.67 12.14
N VAL A 402 5.47 11.68 11.44
CA VAL A 402 6.04 12.88 10.79
C VAL A 402 6.28 12.58 9.32
N VAL A 403 5.70 13.39 8.44
CA VAL A 403 5.95 13.32 7.00
C VAL A 403 6.95 14.39 6.62
N GLU A 404 8.12 13.99 6.13
CA GLU A 404 9.15 14.91 5.63
C GLU A 404 8.95 15.14 4.14
N LEU A 405 8.70 16.39 3.76
CA LEU A 405 8.51 16.84 2.40
C LEU A 405 9.64 17.82 2.01
N PRO A 406 9.95 18.02 0.73
CA PRO A 406 10.94 19.01 0.31
C PRO A 406 10.67 20.42 0.82
N GLN A 407 9.40 20.80 0.99
CA GLN A 407 8.96 22.11 1.45
C GLN A 407 8.81 22.24 2.97
N GLY A 408 8.89 21.14 3.73
CA GLY A 408 8.72 21.14 5.19
C GLY A 408 8.12 19.85 5.74
N GLN A 409 7.68 19.87 6.98
CA GLN A 409 7.19 18.69 7.69
C GLN A 409 5.73 18.82 8.06
N ILE A 410 4.99 17.70 7.97
CA ILE A 410 3.63 17.54 8.50
C ILE A 410 3.72 16.69 9.76
N LEU A 411 3.15 17.19 10.85
CA LEU A 411 3.05 16.46 12.11
C LEU A 411 1.64 15.86 12.24
N ALA A 412 1.56 14.58 12.62
CA ALA A 412 0.30 13.92 12.93
C ALA A 412 0.41 13.14 14.24
N GLU A 413 -0.46 13.48 15.18
CA GLU A 413 -0.60 12.85 16.50
C GLU A 413 -1.95 12.14 16.57
N VAL A 414 -2.00 10.87 16.96
CA VAL A 414 -3.24 10.09 17.04
C VAL A 414 -3.71 9.98 18.50
N LYS A 415 -4.82 10.64 18.79
CA LYS A 415 -5.47 10.61 20.12
C LYS A 415 -6.87 10.00 20.01
N TYR A 416 -6.94 8.71 19.66
CA TYR A 416 -8.22 8.02 19.45
C TYR A 416 -8.84 7.53 20.75
N ARG A 417 -9.33 8.47 21.57
CA ARG A 417 -9.96 8.25 22.87
C ARG A 417 -11.05 9.29 23.13
N GLU A 418 -11.93 9.03 24.12
CA GLU A 418 -13.06 9.93 24.44
C GLU A 418 -12.61 11.35 24.83
N ASN A 419 -11.52 11.47 25.56
CA ASN A 419 -10.93 12.76 25.89
C ASN A 419 -9.58 12.93 25.20
N ALA A 420 -9.61 13.52 24.02
CA ALA A 420 -8.45 13.83 23.21
C ALA A 420 -7.79 15.17 23.61
N SER A 421 -7.54 15.38 24.92
CA SER A 421 -6.89 16.60 25.39
C SER A 421 -5.44 16.68 24.87
N VAL A 422 -5.07 17.85 24.39
CA VAL A 422 -3.71 18.22 23.99
C VAL A 422 -3.25 19.31 24.96
N LYS A 423 -2.08 19.09 25.57
CA LYS A 423 -1.51 20.04 26.53
C LYS A 423 -0.50 20.96 25.85
N GLU A 424 -0.29 22.12 26.42
CA GLU A 424 0.63 23.13 25.88
C GLU A 424 2.08 22.63 25.78
N ASN A 425 2.47 21.67 26.62
CA ASN A 425 3.79 21.08 26.65
C ASN A 425 3.88 19.78 25.83
N ASP A 426 2.85 19.37 25.12
CA ASP A 426 2.93 18.22 24.18
C ASP A 426 3.86 18.56 23.01
N ALA A 427 4.58 17.56 22.50
CA ALA A 427 5.58 17.74 21.44
C ALA A 427 5.02 18.46 20.21
N ILE A 428 3.82 18.09 19.78
CA ILE A 428 3.17 18.68 18.61
C ILE A 428 2.92 20.20 18.80
N ILE A 429 2.55 20.65 20.00
CA ILE A 429 2.35 22.09 20.28
C ILE A 429 3.69 22.82 20.31
N GLU A 430 4.69 22.25 21.00
CA GLU A 430 6.01 22.89 21.10
C GLU A 430 6.71 23.02 19.74
N MET A 431 6.65 21.99 18.90
CA MET A 431 7.23 22.05 17.56
C MET A 431 6.45 23.03 16.67
N SER A 432 5.13 23.05 16.74
CA SER A 432 4.31 23.99 15.97
C SER A 432 4.53 25.47 16.39
N LYS A 433 5.02 25.72 17.62
CA LYS A 433 5.40 27.07 18.08
C LYS A 433 6.74 27.53 17.50
N LYS A 434 7.73 26.65 17.44
CA LYS A 434 9.14 27.03 17.31
C LYS A 434 9.78 26.63 16.00
N ASP A 435 9.37 25.50 15.41
CA ASP A 435 10.06 24.92 14.27
C ASP A 435 9.58 25.55 12.95
N ALA A 436 10.53 26.16 12.23
CA ALA A 436 10.25 26.80 10.95
C ALA A 436 9.97 25.82 9.81
N GLN A 437 10.34 24.54 9.98
CA GLN A 437 10.13 23.49 8.97
C GLN A 437 8.71 22.93 9.01
N ILE A 438 7.94 23.17 10.07
CA ILE A 438 6.57 22.64 10.16
C ILE A 438 5.65 23.46 9.25
N ILE A 439 4.93 22.76 8.39
CA ILE A 439 3.96 23.32 7.43
C ILE A 439 2.50 22.96 7.76
N ALA A 440 2.27 21.85 8.48
CA ALA A 440 0.95 21.48 8.99
C ALA A 440 1.08 20.63 10.26
N SER A 441 0.10 20.74 11.15
CA SER A 441 0.04 19.99 12.41
C SER A 441 -1.38 19.50 12.65
N LEU A 442 -1.55 18.17 12.78
CA LEU A 442 -2.84 17.50 12.86
C LEU A 442 -2.93 16.62 14.10
N VAL A 443 -4.03 16.72 14.83
CA VAL A 443 -4.39 15.81 15.93
C VAL A 443 -5.62 15.02 15.49
N ILE A 444 -5.44 13.72 15.32
CA ILE A 444 -6.45 12.81 14.80
C ILE A 444 -7.21 12.20 15.97
N THR A 445 -8.53 12.44 16.04
CA THR A 445 -9.37 12.20 17.20
C THR A 445 -10.44 11.14 16.95
N LYS A 446 -11.13 10.74 18.03
CA LYS A 446 -12.22 9.78 17.99
C LYS A 446 -13.58 10.43 17.74
N ARG A 447 -13.89 11.51 18.45
CA ARG A 447 -15.23 12.10 18.51
C ARG A 447 -15.50 12.96 17.29
N MET A 448 -16.73 12.91 16.79
CA MET A 448 -17.16 13.71 15.63
C MET A 448 -17.12 15.22 15.89
N GLU A 449 -17.26 15.63 17.14
CA GLU A 449 -17.23 17.03 17.57
C GLU A 449 -15.81 17.57 17.76
N ASP A 450 -14.80 16.70 17.75
CA ASP A 450 -13.40 17.10 17.97
C ASP A 450 -12.75 17.57 16.66
N TYR A 451 -13.16 18.74 16.18
CA TYR A 451 -12.56 19.38 15.00
C TYR A 451 -12.32 20.88 15.23
N GLY A 452 -11.43 21.44 14.43
CA GLY A 452 -11.07 22.85 14.49
C GLY A 452 -9.70 23.10 15.11
N VAL A 453 -9.26 24.34 15.05
CA VAL A 453 -7.95 24.76 15.56
C VAL A 453 -7.94 24.72 17.08
N ILE A 454 -6.85 24.19 17.66
CA ILE A 454 -6.62 24.20 19.11
C ILE A 454 -6.19 25.61 19.53
N ASP A 455 -6.77 26.11 20.60
CA ASP A 455 -6.54 27.47 21.10
C ASP A 455 -5.21 27.59 21.87
N TYR A 456 -4.09 27.43 21.15
CA TYR A 456 -2.75 27.74 21.61
C TYR A 456 -2.06 28.66 20.60
N SER A 457 -1.32 29.66 21.12
CA SER A 457 -0.52 30.53 20.25
C SER A 457 0.64 29.78 19.67
N THR A 458 0.45 29.28 18.45
CA THR A 458 1.43 28.53 17.64
C THR A 458 1.70 29.25 16.32
N ARG A 459 2.89 29.06 15.74
CA ARG A 459 3.22 29.62 14.42
C ARG A 459 2.37 28.96 13.33
N ILE A 460 2.23 27.65 13.40
CA ILE A 460 1.37 26.85 12.53
C ILE A 460 0.18 26.39 13.37
N PRO A 461 -1.07 26.64 12.93
CA PRO A 461 -2.24 26.15 13.64
C PRO A 461 -2.22 24.64 13.79
N VAL A 462 -2.59 24.16 15.01
CA VAL A 462 -2.74 22.73 15.27
C VAL A 462 -4.22 22.39 15.12
N MET A 463 -4.53 21.59 14.09
CA MET A 463 -5.89 21.24 13.70
C MET A 463 -6.32 19.91 14.30
N ARG A 464 -7.45 19.86 14.99
CA ARG A 464 -8.12 18.59 15.34
C ARG A 464 -9.02 18.14 14.21
N ILE A 465 -9.04 16.83 13.95
CA ILE A 465 -9.91 16.21 12.95
C ILE A 465 -10.28 14.79 13.35
N PRO A 466 -11.55 14.36 13.26
CA PRO A 466 -11.96 12.97 13.45
C PRO A 466 -11.29 12.02 12.47
N ALA A 467 -10.84 10.85 12.94
CA ALA A 467 -10.06 9.90 12.15
C ALA A 467 -10.74 9.46 10.84
N HIS A 468 -12.04 9.15 10.88
CA HIS A 468 -12.79 8.77 9.68
C HIS A 468 -12.84 9.90 8.64
N ALA A 469 -13.00 11.14 9.10
CA ALA A 469 -13.00 12.31 8.22
C ALA A 469 -11.61 12.54 7.63
N PHE A 470 -10.55 12.48 8.44
CA PHE A 470 -9.16 12.61 7.98
C PHE A 470 -8.82 11.62 6.88
N LEU A 471 -9.06 10.31 7.12
CA LEU A 471 -8.70 9.26 6.17
C LEU A 471 -9.54 9.31 4.88
N TYR A 472 -10.82 9.69 5.00
CA TYR A 472 -11.66 9.88 3.82
C TYR A 472 -11.18 11.06 2.98
N LEU A 473 -10.90 12.20 3.60
CA LEU A 473 -10.42 13.41 2.90
C LEU A 473 -9.02 13.21 2.29
N LEU A 474 -8.16 12.44 2.94
CA LEU A 474 -6.83 12.12 2.39
C LEU A 474 -6.96 11.32 1.09
N GLY A 475 -7.77 10.25 1.08
CA GLY A 475 -8.01 9.46 -0.13
C GLY A 475 -8.78 10.24 -1.22
N HIS A 476 -9.68 11.15 -0.83
CA HIS A 476 -10.33 12.08 -1.76
C HIS A 476 -9.30 13.00 -2.43
N ALA A 477 -8.38 13.57 -1.65
CA ALA A 477 -7.31 14.41 -2.18
C ALA A 477 -6.39 13.64 -3.14
N GLU A 478 -6.04 12.38 -2.80
CA GLU A 478 -5.23 11.51 -3.66
C GLU A 478 -5.89 11.28 -5.03
N LYS A 479 -7.20 11.09 -5.07
CA LYS A 479 -7.95 10.85 -6.31
C LYS A 479 -8.04 12.08 -7.21
N HIS A 480 -8.16 13.27 -6.63
CA HIS A 480 -8.46 14.50 -7.34
C HIS A 480 -7.25 15.41 -7.54
N HIS A 481 -6.13 15.10 -6.90
CA HIS A 481 -4.88 15.78 -7.14
C HIS A 481 -4.07 15.08 -8.23
N ASP A 482 -3.90 15.77 -9.36
CA ASP A 482 -2.78 15.45 -10.23
C ASP A 482 -1.49 15.70 -9.44
N VAL A 483 -0.77 14.61 -9.12
CA VAL A 483 0.52 14.65 -8.41
C VAL A 483 1.57 15.44 -9.22
N THR A 484 1.25 15.82 -10.45
CA THR A 484 2.08 16.62 -11.36
C THR A 484 1.87 18.13 -11.22
N SER A 485 0.85 18.61 -10.52
CA SER A 485 0.67 20.04 -10.24
C SER A 485 1.33 20.46 -8.93
N GLY A 486 2.59 20.10 -8.77
CA GLY A 486 3.49 20.70 -7.78
C GLY A 486 4.04 22.02 -8.29
N SER A 487 3.16 23.03 -8.50
CA SER A 487 3.57 24.39 -8.79
C SER A 487 2.40 25.33 -8.52
N SER A 488 2.35 25.84 -7.32
CA SER A 488 2.15 27.23 -6.90
C SER A 488 1.89 27.29 -5.41
#